data_7304c410ac9555b735337655d906c242
#
_entry.id   7304c410ac9555b735337655d906c242
#
_cell.length_a   1.000
_cell.length_b   1.000
_cell.length_c   1.000
_cell.angle_alpha   90.00
_cell.angle_beta   90.00
_cell.angle_gamma   90.00
#
_symmetry.space_group_name_H-M   'P 1'
#
loop_
_entity.id
_entity.type
_entity.pdbx_description
1 polymer ?
#
loop_
_entity_poly.entity_id
_entity_poly.type
_entity_poly.pdbx_seq_one_letter_code
_entity_poly.pdbx_strand_id
1 'polypeptide(L)'
;MTQVDFYLLPENGSLTAHAAVGRIAEKALSRGHQIFVQVKDEAAATALHDSLWTFREASFLPHAIAGTDDGEPLVIGWDDPPTEHDDVLINTTGFVPGHFARFGRLAEIVAPDAATLEASREAWRFYRDRGYPLTKHDLS
;
A
#
# COMPACT_ATOMS: atom_id res chain seq x y z
N MET A 1 -2.54 -6.09 17.19
CA MET A 1 -1.76 -4.87 16.94
C MET A 1 -1.25 -4.88 15.51
N THR A 2 -1.33 -3.77 14.82
CA THR A 2 -0.90 -3.67 13.42
C THR A 2 0.61 -3.83 13.27
N GLN A 3 1.04 -4.78 12.44
CA GLN A 3 2.44 -4.90 12.03
C GLN A 3 2.69 -3.90 10.91
N VAL A 4 3.70 -3.03 11.07
CA VAL A 4 4.02 -1.99 10.10
C VAL A 4 5.33 -2.33 9.39
N ASP A 5 5.27 -2.42 8.05
CA ASP A 5 6.42 -2.68 7.19
C ASP A 5 6.66 -1.48 6.28
N PHE A 6 7.89 -0.96 6.27
CA PHE A 6 8.30 0.12 5.35
C PHE A 6 9.10 -0.49 4.21
N TYR A 7 8.62 -0.30 2.99
CA TYR A 7 9.27 -0.79 1.77
C TYR A 7 9.89 0.39 1.03
N LEU A 8 11.22 0.48 1.07
CA LEU A 8 11.97 1.56 0.46
C LEU A 8 12.33 1.19 -0.98
N LEU A 9 11.88 2.01 -1.92
CA LEU A 9 12.15 1.80 -3.34
C LEU A 9 13.60 2.17 -3.67
N PRO A 10 14.22 1.50 -4.67
CA PRO A 10 15.59 1.81 -5.06
C PRO A 10 15.71 3.19 -5.71
N GLU A 11 16.80 3.87 -5.43
CA GLU A 11 17.08 5.21 -5.98
C GLU A 11 17.27 5.22 -7.49
N ASN A 12 17.70 4.09 -8.05
CA ASN A 12 18.00 3.99 -9.48
C ASN A 12 16.76 3.83 -10.37
N GLY A 13 15.56 3.83 -9.80
CA GLY A 13 14.32 3.68 -10.55
C GLY A 13 14.05 2.28 -11.11
N SER A 14 14.83 1.27 -10.70
CA SER A 14 14.66 -0.10 -11.21
C SER A 14 13.33 -0.75 -10.78
N LEU A 15 12.69 -0.20 -9.75
CA LEU A 15 11.38 -0.66 -9.26
C LEU A 15 10.52 0.56 -8.94
N THR A 16 9.40 0.71 -9.64
CA THR A 16 8.46 1.81 -9.40
C THR A 16 7.54 1.50 -8.23
N ALA A 17 6.88 2.54 -7.71
CA ALA A 17 5.88 2.37 -6.66
C ALA A 17 4.74 1.43 -7.10
N HIS A 18 4.25 1.60 -8.33
CA HIS A 18 3.17 0.75 -8.86
C HIS A 18 3.60 -0.72 -8.95
N ALA A 19 4.83 -0.98 -9.42
CA ALA A 19 5.35 -2.34 -9.50
C ALA A 19 5.53 -2.95 -8.11
N ALA A 20 5.99 -2.16 -7.13
CA ALA A 20 6.13 -2.63 -5.74
C ALA A 20 4.76 -3.00 -5.15
N VAL A 21 3.75 -2.16 -5.36
CA VAL A 21 2.37 -2.48 -4.94
C VAL A 21 1.91 -3.81 -5.56
N GLY A 22 2.17 -4.00 -6.85
CA GLY A 22 1.80 -5.23 -7.54
C GLY A 22 2.45 -6.47 -6.94
N ARG A 23 3.74 -6.41 -6.63
CA ARG A 23 4.48 -7.53 -6.01
C ARG A 23 3.97 -7.85 -4.62
N ILE A 24 3.78 -6.83 -3.80
CA ILE A 24 3.29 -7.01 -2.43
C ILE A 24 1.87 -7.57 -2.45
N ALA A 25 1.02 -7.02 -3.30
CA ALA A 25 -0.37 -7.45 -3.43
C ALA A 25 -0.46 -8.90 -3.92
N GLU A 26 0.31 -9.28 -4.92
CA GLU A 26 0.32 -10.65 -5.44
C GLU A 26 0.69 -11.63 -4.33
N LYS A 27 1.73 -11.33 -3.57
CA LYS A 27 2.17 -12.18 -2.48
C LYS A 27 1.11 -12.30 -1.38
N ALA A 28 0.47 -11.18 -1.01
CA ALA A 28 -0.57 -11.18 0.02
C ALA A 28 -1.82 -11.94 -0.43
N LEU A 29 -2.26 -11.72 -1.66
CA LEU A 29 -3.42 -12.42 -2.21
C LEU A 29 -3.17 -13.92 -2.34
N SER A 30 -1.95 -14.34 -2.70
CA SER A 30 -1.60 -15.75 -2.79
C SER A 30 -1.66 -16.44 -1.43
N ARG A 31 -1.62 -15.69 -0.33
CA ARG A 31 -1.75 -16.18 1.04
C ARG A 31 -3.16 -16.02 1.61
N GLY A 32 -4.12 -15.62 0.78
CA GLY A 32 -5.52 -15.50 1.17
C GLY A 32 -5.90 -14.19 1.84
N HIS A 33 -5.03 -13.16 1.79
CA HIS A 33 -5.34 -11.87 2.40
C HIS A 33 -6.20 -10.99 1.50
N GLN A 34 -7.03 -10.14 2.12
CA GLN A 34 -7.69 -9.04 1.44
C GLN A 34 -6.86 -7.77 1.58
N ILE A 35 -6.87 -6.91 0.55
CA ILE A 35 -6.00 -5.74 0.49
C ILE A 35 -6.81 -4.48 0.18
N PHE A 36 -6.55 -3.41 0.94
CA PHE A 36 -6.95 -2.07 0.55
C PHE A 36 -5.70 -1.25 0.27
N VAL A 37 -5.65 -0.61 -0.91
CA VAL A 37 -4.54 0.26 -1.29
C VAL A 37 -4.99 1.71 -1.15
N GLN A 38 -4.38 2.44 -0.22
CA GLN A 38 -4.66 3.85 0.02
C GLN A 38 -3.83 4.70 -0.93
N VAL A 39 -4.50 5.49 -1.75
CA VAL A 39 -3.90 6.48 -2.65
C VAL A 39 -4.42 7.87 -2.28
N LYS A 40 -3.83 8.92 -2.84
CA LYS A 40 -4.16 10.29 -2.41
C LYS A 40 -5.46 10.82 -3.01
N ASP A 41 -5.84 10.39 -4.22
CA ASP A 41 -7.02 10.89 -4.92
C ASP A 41 -7.48 9.92 -6.01
N GLU A 42 -8.57 10.27 -6.67
CA GLU A 42 -9.16 9.45 -7.74
C GLU A 42 -8.20 9.26 -8.92
N ALA A 43 -7.47 10.31 -9.30
CA ALA A 43 -6.52 10.23 -10.41
C ALA A 43 -5.41 9.23 -10.11
N ALA A 44 -4.90 9.24 -8.88
CA ALA A 44 -3.89 8.26 -8.45
C ALA A 44 -4.45 6.84 -8.44
N ALA A 45 -5.71 6.67 -8.05
CA ALA A 45 -6.37 5.36 -8.07
C ALA A 45 -6.49 4.82 -9.50
N THR A 46 -6.91 5.64 -10.43
CA THR A 46 -7.03 5.26 -11.85
C THR A 46 -5.67 4.89 -12.43
N ALA A 47 -4.64 5.69 -12.14
CA ALA A 47 -3.28 5.41 -12.61
C ALA A 47 -2.76 4.08 -12.10
N LEU A 48 -2.94 3.79 -10.81
CA LEU A 48 -2.51 2.51 -10.24
C LEU A 48 -3.32 1.35 -10.81
N HIS A 49 -4.63 1.49 -10.89
CA HIS A 49 -5.51 0.46 -11.44
C HIS A 49 -5.08 0.06 -12.85
N ASP A 50 -4.83 1.05 -13.70
CA ASP A 50 -4.40 0.81 -15.09
C ASP A 50 -3.01 0.17 -15.14
N SER A 51 -2.08 0.65 -14.29
CA SER A 51 -0.72 0.10 -14.23
C SER A 51 -0.68 -1.36 -13.81
N LEU A 52 -1.56 -1.79 -12.90
CA LEU A 52 -1.56 -3.17 -12.42
C LEU A 52 -1.81 -4.18 -13.54
N TRP A 53 -2.57 -3.80 -14.56
CA TRP A 53 -2.80 -4.66 -15.72
C TRP A 53 -1.55 -4.89 -16.58
N THR A 54 -0.54 -4.00 -16.45
CA THR A 54 0.67 -4.07 -17.26
C THR A 54 1.79 -4.88 -16.63
N PHE A 55 1.73 -5.13 -15.32
CA PHE A 55 2.76 -5.87 -14.61
C PHE A 55 2.46 -7.36 -14.63
N ARG A 56 3.46 -8.16 -14.99
CA ARG A 56 3.33 -9.60 -15.09
C ARG A 56 2.82 -10.22 -13.79
N GLU A 57 3.35 -9.77 -12.65
CA GLU A 57 3.01 -10.29 -11.33
C GLU A 57 1.58 -9.93 -10.91
N ALA A 58 1.04 -8.84 -11.44
CA ALA A 58 -0.22 -8.27 -10.98
C ALA A 58 -1.35 -8.33 -12.02
N SER A 59 -1.06 -8.71 -13.28
CA SER A 59 -2.04 -8.59 -14.37
C SER A 59 -3.28 -9.47 -14.21
N PHE A 60 -3.19 -10.53 -13.41
CA PHE A 60 -4.31 -11.43 -13.16
C PHE A 60 -4.95 -11.23 -11.78
N LEU A 61 -4.51 -10.22 -11.03
CA LEU A 61 -5.09 -9.96 -9.70
C LEU A 61 -6.49 -9.36 -9.85
N PRO A 62 -7.50 -9.93 -9.19
CA PRO A 62 -8.82 -9.30 -9.18
C PRO A 62 -8.76 -8.02 -8.35
N HIS A 63 -8.83 -6.88 -9.01
CA HIS A 63 -8.73 -5.57 -8.36
C HIS A 63 -9.74 -4.58 -8.94
N ALA A 64 -10.16 -3.64 -8.10
CA ALA A 64 -11.16 -2.63 -8.46
C ALA A 64 -10.90 -1.31 -7.72
N ILE A 65 -11.45 -0.22 -8.26
CA ILE A 65 -11.45 1.08 -7.60
C ILE A 65 -12.65 1.13 -6.65
N ALA A 66 -12.46 1.70 -5.46
CA ALA A 66 -13.52 1.85 -4.46
C ALA A 66 -14.74 2.57 -5.06
N GLY A 67 -15.93 2.07 -4.74
CA GLY A 67 -17.19 2.55 -5.29
C GLY A 67 -17.61 1.83 -6.57
N THR A 68 -16.68 1.18 -7.25
CA THR A 68 -16.97 0.32 -8.41
C THR A 68 -16.70 -1.15 -8.12
N ASP A 69 -16.22 -1.47 -6.91
CA ASP A 69 -15.87 -2.82 -6.50
C ASP A 69 -17.11 -3.69 -6.30
N ASP A 70 -16.94 -4.97 -6.57
CA ASP A 70 -17.98 -5.99 -6.41
C ASP A 70 -17.40 -7.18 -5.63
N GLY A 71 -16.75 -6.87 -4.50
CA GLY A 71 -16.18 -7.90 -3.62
C GLY A 71 -14.79 -8.37 -4.01
N GLU A 72 -14.10 -7.68 -4.90
CA GLU A 72 -12.72 -8.04 -5.25
C GLU A 72 -11.82 -8.00 -4.01
N PRO A 73 -10.85 -8.91 -3.91
CA PRO A 73 -9.97 -8.97 -2.74
C PRO A 73 -8.97 -7.81 -2.66
N LEU A 74 -8.74 -7.07 -3.75
CA LEU A 74 -7.93 -5.86 -3.74
C LEU A 74 -8.79 -4.69 -4.19
N VAL A 75 -8.89 -3.67 -3.33
CA VAL A 75 -9.64 -2.43 -3.63
C VAL A 75 -8.69 -1.25 -3.48
N ILE A 76 -8.72 -0.35 -4.45
CA ILE A 76 -7.91 0.87 -4.46
C ILE A 76 -8.84 2.04 -4.15
N GLY A 77 -8.48 2.85 -3.16
CA GLY A 77 -9.32 3.99 -2.79
C GLY A 77 -8.54 5.11 -2.13
N TRP A 78 -9.20 6.26 -1.98
CA TRP A 78 -8.61 7.47 -1.41
C TRP A 78 -9.36 7.99 -0.20
N ASP A 79 -10.51 7.39 0.12
CA ASP A 79 -11.30 7.67 1.31
C ASP A 79 -11.26 6.47 2.27
N ASP A 80 -12.28 6.31 3.09
CA ASP A 80 -12.34 5.19 4.02
C ASP A 80 -12.45 3.85 3.30
N PRO A 81 -11.72 2.82 3.75
CA PRO A 81 -11.83 1.50 3.15
C PRO A 81 -13.21 0.86 3.43
N PRO A 82 -13.61 -0.13 2.60
CA PRO A 82 -14.80 -0.92 2.89
C PRO A 82 -14.75 -1.52 4.30
N THR A 83 -15.89 -1.61 4.96
CA THR A 83 -15.95 -2.06 6.37
C THR A 83 -15.46 -3.49 6.57
N GLU A 84 -15.53 -4.32 5.54
CA GLU A 84 -15.06 -5.71 5.58
C GLU A 84 -13.53 -5.83 5.38
N HIS A 85 -12.85 -4.76 4.97
CA HIS A 85 -11.40 -4.77 4.79
C HIS A 85 -10.69 -4.39 6.09
N ASP A 86 -10.06 -5.37 6.72
CA ASP A 86 -9.32 -5.19 7.98
C ASP A 86 -8.00 -5.98 8.01
N ASP A 87 -7.57 -6.52 6.87
CA ASP A 87 -6.44 -7.44 6.80
C ASP A 87 -5.14 -6.72 6.43
N VAL A 88 -4.94 -6.34 5.17
CA VAL A 88 -3.73 -5.69 4.70
C VAL A 88 -4.06 -4.32 4.10
N LEU A 89 -3.36 -3.29 4.60
CA LEU A 89 -3.42 -1.94 4.07
C LEU A 89 -2.08 -1.62 3.41
N ILE A 90 -2.11 -1.23 2.13
CA ILE A 90 -0.92 -0.72 1.44
C ILE A 90 -1.10 0.80 1.29
N ASN A 91 -0.18 1.57 1.86
CA ASN A 91 -0.25 3.03 1.83
C ASN A 91 0.78 3.60 0.87
N THR A 92 0.32 4.38 -0.10
CA THR A 92 1.16 5.03 -1.10
C THR A 92 1.23 6.56 -0.92
N THR A 93 0.57 7.09 0.12
CA THR A 93 0.45 8.55 0.29
C THR A 93 1.61 9.20 1.00
N GLY A 94 2.37 8.45 1.79
CA GLY A 94 3.43 8.98 2.65
C GLY A 94 2.94 9.50 3.99
N PHE A 95 1.64 9.73 4.15
CA PHE A 95 1.04 10.19 5.40
C PHE A 95 0.37 9.05 6.14
N VAL A 96 0.32 9.13 7.47
CA VAL A 96 -0.31 8.09 8.29
C VAL A 96 -1.82 8.05 7.99
N PRO A 97 -2.35 6.91 7.49
CA PRO A 97 -3.79 6.80 7.29
C PRO A 97 -4.53 6.77 8.63
N GLY A 98 -5.62 7.52 8.75
CA GLY A 98 -6.36 7.61 10.01
C GLY A 98 -6.98 6.30 10.47
N HIS A 99 -7.19 5.37 9.55
CA HIS A 99 -7.81 4.08 9.82
C HIS A 99 -6.81 2.91 9.89
N PHE A 100 -5.50 3.20 9.95
CA PHE A 100 -4.47 2.15 9.83
C PHE A 100 -4.58 1.08 10.92
N ALA A 101 -4.95 1.48 12.12
CA ALA A 101 -5.00 0.56 13.27
C ALA A 101 -6.09 -0.53 13.16
N ARG A 102 -6.99 -0.37 12.21
CA ARG A 102 -8.02 -1.36 11.91
C ARG A 102 -7.47 -2.60 11.20
N PHE A 103 -6.31 -2.44 10.55
CA PHE A 103 -5.70 -3.51 9.76
C PHE A 103 -4.68 -4.30 10.56
N GLY A 104 -4.58 -5.60 10.27
CA GLY A 104 -3.57 -6.45 10.88
C GLY A 104 -2.16 -6.14 10.41
N ARG A 105 -2.03 -5.69 9.16
CA ARG A 105 -0.74 -5.35 8.56
C ARG A 105 -0.84 -4.10 7.71
N LEU A 106 0.18 -3.25 7.83
CA LEU A 106 0.32 -2.02 7.02
C LEU A 106 1.64 -2.07 6.27
N ALA A 107 1.59 -1.88 4.95
CA ALA A 107 2.76 -1.75 4.09
C ALA A 107 2.87 -0.30 3.62
N GLU A 108 3.92 0.40 4.06
CA GLU A 108 4.22 1.76 3.64
C GLU A 108 5.16 1.72 2.44
N ILE A 109 4.75 2.28 1.31
CA ILE A 109 5.55 2.33 0.09
C ILE A 109 6.28 3.67 0.06
N VAL A 110 7.61 3.64 0.07
CA VAL A 110 8.44 4.84 0.21
C VAL A 110 9.26 5.06 -1.06
N ALA A 111 8.84 6.05 -1.85
CA ALA A 111 9.62 6.48 -3.04
C ALA A 111 10.87 7.25 -2.59
N PRO A 112 11.95 7.27 -3.41
CA PRO A 112 13.23 7.82 -2.99
C PRO A 112 13.34 9.35 -3.07
N ASP A 113 12.28 10.06 -3.44
CA ASP A 113 12.31 11.53 -3.48
C ASP A 113 12.34 12.14 -2.07
N ALA A 114 12.88 13.35 -1.97
CA ALA A 114 13.14 14.00 -0.68
C ALA A 114 11.85 14.22 0.13
N ALA A 115 10.75 14.62 -0.53
CA ALA A 115 9.49 14.89 0.17
C ALA A 115 8.88 13.61 0.74
N THR A 116 8.90 12.52 -0.01
CA THR A 116 8.39 11.22 0.44
C THR A 116 9.25 10.68 1.58
N LEU A 117 10.57 10.79 1.48
CA LEU A 117 11.48 10.34 2.54
C LEU A 117 11.23 11.10 3.83
N GLU A 118 11.02 12.41 3.77
CA GLU A 118 10.71 13.22 4.95
C GLU A 118 9.40 12.79 5.60
N ALA A 119 8.35 12.64 4.80
CA ALA A 119 7.05 12.19 5.29
C ALA A 119 7.14 10.80 5.91
N SER A 120 7.93 9.90 5.32
CA SER A 120 8.08 8.55 5.83
C SER A 120 8.84 8.51 7.16
N ARG A 121 9.80 9.42 7.38
CA ARG A 121 10.49 9.53 8.66
C ARG A 121 9.54 9.97 9.77
N GLU A 122 8.65 10.90 9.47
CA GLU A 122 7.63 11.33 10.43
C GLU A 122 6.64 10.22 10.72
N ALA A 123 6.21 9.48 9.71
CA ALA A 123 5.32 8.33 9.89
C ALA A 123 6.01 7.24 10.74
N TRP A 124 7.28 6.95 10.48
CA TRP A 124 8.06 5.99 11.28
C TRP A 124 8.05 6.37 12.75
N ARG A 125 8.36 7.65 13.06
CA ARG A 125 8.35 8.14 14.46
C ARG A 125 6.96 8.00 15.07
N PHE A 126 5.92 8.31 14.31
CA PHE A 126 4.54 8.19 14.79
C PHE A 126 4.22 6.76 15.22
N TYR A 127 4.52 5.77 14.38
CA TYR A 127 4.25 4.37 14.72
C TYR A 127 5.13 3.89 15.85
N ARG A 128 6.42 4.24 15.82
CA ARG A 128 7.37 3.86 16.87
C ARG A 128 6.94 4.39 18.24
N ASP A 129 6.58 5.65 18.31
CA ASP A 129 6.23 6.29 19.58
C ASP A 129 4.95 5.70 20.19
N ARG A 130 4.11 5.06 19.36
CA ARG A 130 2.90 4.38 19.80
C ARG A 130 3.09 2.87 20.02
N GLY A 131 4.32 2.40 19.89
CA GLY A 131 4.65 1.00 20.21
C GLY A 131 4.30 -0.03 19.15
N TYR A 132 4.04 0.39 17.92
CA TYR A 132 3.77 -0.58 16.84
C TYR A 132 5.04 -1.28 16.41
N PRO A 133 5.00 -2.61 16.15
CA PRO A 133 6.16 -3.30 15.60
C PRO A 133 6.47 -2.80 14.19
N LEU A 134 7.73 -2.44 13.95
CA LEU A 134 8.21 -1.85 12.71
C LEU A 134 9.28 -2.70 12.08
N THR A 135 9.21 -2.88 10.76
CA THR A 135 10.26 -3.53 9.98
C THR A 135 10.53 -2.72 8.73
N LYS A 136 11.80 -2.58 8.37
CA LYS A 136 12.24 -1.85 7.18
C LYS A 136 12.73 -2.87 6.15
N HIS A 137 12.31 -2.69 4.89
CA HIS A 137 12.73 -3.50 3.76
C HIS A 137 13.31 -2.60 2.69
N ASP A 138 14.57 -2.82 2.30
CA ASP A 138 15.18 -2.15 1.16
C ASP A 138 14.93 -3.01 -0.08
N LEU A 139 14.18 -2.47 -1.03
CA LEU A 139 13.86 -3.17 -2.27
C LEU A 139 14.92 -2.88 -3.34
N SER A 140 15.20 -3.85 -4.18
CA SER A 140 16.19 -3.71 -5.24
C SER A 140 15.72 -4.35 -6.56
#